data_b7f5920fb72917adf77eb0f7ec327092
#
_entry.id   b7f5920fb72917adf77eb0f7ec327092
#
_cell.length_a   1.000
_cell.length_b   1.000
_cell.length_c   1.000
_cell.angle_alpha   90.00
_cell.angle_beta   90.00
_cell.angle_gamma   90.00
#
_symmetry.space_group_name_H-M   'P 1'
#
loop_
_entity.id
_entity.type
_entity.pdbx_description
1 polymer ?
#
loop_
_entity_poly.entity_id
_entity_poly.type
_entity_poly.pdbx_seq_one_letter_code
_entity_poly.pdbx_strand_id
1 'polypeptide(L)'
;MKKAKGIALIAGFGFFFLALAIQGIYPYLLEENRVKTVAKTVRTPLGELAEVAAESIPYGGLLLKGRQVYMREGCWYCHSQYLRPVAGESRRWGPVSEFGEYAHELPHLVGTRRIGPDLTRVGGKVGDDWHAAH
;
A
#
# COMPACT_ATOMS: atom_id res chain seq x y z
N MET A 1 46.62 -7.74 -12.77
CA MET A 1 45.78 -7.60 -11.55
C MET A 1 45.17 -6.20 -11.35
N LYS A 2 45.94 -5.08 -11.53
CA LYS A 2 45.39 -3.71 -11.33
C LYS A 2 44.25 -3.37 -12.30
N LYS A 3 44.36 -3.74 -13.58
CA LYS A 3 43.28 -3.51 -14.60
C LYS A 3 41.99 -4.25 -14.28
N ALA A 4 42.07 -5.50 -13.82
CA ALA A 4 40.88 -6.29 -13.47
C ALA A 4 40.11 -5.71 -12.25
N LYS A 5 40.85 -5.20 -11.24
CA LYS A 5 40.23 -4.51 -10.10
C LYS A 5 39.56 -3.21 -10.52
N GLY A 6 40.15 -2.44 -11.43
CA GLY A 6 39.55 -1.23 -11.97
C GLY A 6 38.27 -1.51 -12.74
N ILE A 7 38.26 -2.53 -13.60
CA ILE A 7 37.06 -2.92 -14.34
C ILE A 7 35.95 -3.40 -13.38
N ALA A 8 36.28 -4.21 -12.39
CA ALA A 8 35.31 -4.68 -11.39
C ALA A 8 34.68 -3.53 -10.59
N LEU A 9 35.48 -2.56 -10.19
CA LEU A 9 34.99 -1.35 -9.48
C LEU A 9 34.06 -0.52 -10.38
N ILE A 10 34.47 -0.25 -11.62
CA ILE A 10 33.65 0.55 -12.55
C ILE A 10 32.34 -0.18 -12.85
N ALA A 11 32.38 -1.49 -13.09
CA ALA A 11 31.17 -2.27 -13.32
C ALA A 11 30.26 -2.28 -12.08
N GLY A 12 30.80 -2.53 -10.89
CA GLY A 12 30.04 -2.55 -9.64
C GLY A 12 29.36 -1.23 -9.35
N PHE A 13 30.10 -0.13 -9.38
CA PHE A 13 29.50 1.21 -9.17
C PHE A 13 28.55 1.59 -10.31
N GLY A 14 28.87 1.26 -11.55
CA GLY A 14 28.00 1.50 -12.71
C GLY A 14 26.64 0.82 -12.56
N PHE A 15 26.63 -0.46 -12.22
CA PHE A 15 25.37 -1.18 -11.97
C PHE A 15 24.64 -0.68 -10.74
N PHE A 16 25.35 -0.32 -9.68
CA PHE A 16 24.72 0.27 -8.48
C PHE A 16 24.00 1.58 -8.81
N PHE A 17 24.66 2.51 -9.47
CA PHE A 17 24.04 3.78 -9.83
C PHE A 17 22.93 3.62 -10.87
N LEU A 18 23.07 2.67 -11.80
CA LEU A 18 22.02 2.35 -12.76
C LEU A 18 20.78 1.79 -12.05
N ALA A 19 20.96 0.87 -11.11
CA ALA A 19 19.87 0.34 -10.30
C ALA A 19 19.19 1.44 -9.47
N LEU A 20 19.96 2.31 -8.84
CA LEU A 20 19.43 3.45 -8.10
C LEU A 20 18.62 4.38 -9.01
N ALA A 21 19.12 4.67 -10.21
CA ALA A 21 18.44 5.52 -11.16
C ALA A 21 17.11 4.89 -11.63
N ILE A 22 17.13 3.61 -12.01
CA ILE A 22 15.95 2.94 -12.57
C ILE A 22 14.92 2.57 -11.48
N GLN A 23 15.37 2.09 -10.33
CA GLN A 23 14.48 1.58 -9.29
C GLN A 23 14.13 2.61 -8.21
N GLY A 24 15.01 3.59 -7.98
CA GLY A 24 14.80 4.62 -6.97
C GLY A 24 14.32 5.94 -7.55
N ILE A 25 15.06 6.51 -8.49
CA ILE A 25 14.80 7.87 -8.98
C ILE A 25 13.71 7.88 -10.05
N TYR A 26 13.77 7.00 -11.04
CA TYR A 26 12.83 6.98 -12.16
C TYR A 26 11.36 6.81 -11.70
N PRO A 27 11.01 5.85 -10.83
CA PRO A 27 9.62 5.74 -10.34
C PRO A 27 9.15 6.99 -9.59
N TYR A 28 10.05 7.66 -8.88
CA TYR A 28 9.72 8.91 -8.18
C TYR A 28 9.38 10.05 -9.14
N LEU A 29 9.96 10.06 -10.35
CA LEU A 29 9.72 11.09 -11.36
C LEU A 29 8.43 10.88 -12.15
N LEU A 30 7.84 9.68 -12.12
CA LEU A 30 6.59 9.39 -12.80
C LEU A 30 5.43 10.08 -12.08
N GLU A 31 4.64 10.85 -12.82
CA GLU A 31 3.46 11.54 -12.27
C GLU A 31 2.42 10.55 -11.72
N GLU A 32 2.24 9.42 -12.37
CA GLU A 32 1.32 8.36 -11.92
C GLU A 32 1.64 7.83 -10.52
N ASN A 33 2.90 7.85 -10.11
CA ASN A 33 3.31 7.48 -8.75
C ASN A 33 3.15 8.61 -7.73
N ARG A 34 2.85 9.83 -8.19
CA ARG A 34 2.59 11.00 -7.34
C ARG A 34 1.11 11.26 -7.12
N VAL A 35 0.26 10.54 -7.85
CA VAL A 35 -1.18 10.72 -7.76
C VAL A 35 -1.66 10.29 -6.39
N LYS A 36 -2.29 11.20 -5.68
CA LYS A 36 -2.93 10.97 -4.39
C LYS A 36 -4.38 10.53 -4.54
N THR A 37 -4.86 10.47 -5.76
CA THR A 37 -6.22 10.07 -6.09
C THR A 37 -6.25 8.57 -6.35
N VAL A 38 -7.11 7.85 -5.66
CA VAL A 38 -7.28 6.41 -5.83
C VAL A 38 -8.70 6.10 -6.26
N ALA A 39 -8.85 5.15 -7.16
CA ALA A 39 -10.15 4.60 -7.48
C ALA A 39 -10.64 3.79 -6.27
N LYS A 40 -11.71 4.25 -5.65
CA LYS A 40 -12.31 3.59 -4.51
C LYS A 40 -13.64 2.97 -4.92
N THR A 41 -13.75 1.67 -4.77
CA THR A 41 -15.03 1.00 -4.98
C THR A 41 -15.93 1.28 -3.78
N VAL A 42 -16.98 2.01 -4.01
CA VAL A 42 -18.00 2.33 -3.00
C VAL A 42 -19.28 1.60 -3.35
N ARG A 43 -19.92 0.99 -2.35
CA ARG A 43 -21.25 0.43 -2.54
C ARG A 43 -22.26 1.57 -2.53
N THR A 44 -22.98 1.74 -3.62
CA THR A 44 -24.06 2.73 -3.70
C THR A 44 -25.25 2.33 -2.81
N PRO A 45 -26.14 3.26 -2.47
CA PRO A 45 -27.38 2.94 -1.75
C PRO A 45 -28.27 1.89 -2.45
N LEU A 46 -28.10 1.70 -3.75
CA LEU A 46 -28.79 0.69 -4.55
C LEU A 46 -28.09 -0.67 -4.55
N GLY A 47 -26.96 -0.79 -3.82
CA GLY A 47 -26.19 -2.04 -3.73
C GLY A 47 -25.21 -2.30 -4.87
N GLU A 48 -25.15 -1.43 -5.86
CA GLU A 48 -24.19 -1.51 -6.98
C GLU A 48 -22.80 -1.05 -6.53
N LEU A 49 -21.77 -1.62 -7.16
CA LEU A 49 -20.38 -1.20 -6.95
C LEU A 49 -20.05 -0.09 -7.95
N ALA A 50 -19.80 1.12 -7.45
CA ALA A 50 -19.34 2.23 -8.25
C ALA A 50 -17.88 2.55 -7.92
N GLU A 51 -17.07 2.78 -8.95
CA GLU A 51 -15.72 3.31 -8.77
C GLU A 51 -15.79 4.83 -8.63
N VAL A 52 -15.32 5.32 -7.50
CA VAL A 52 -15.24 6.75 -7.20
C VAL A 52 -13.79 7.10 -7.00
N ALA A 53 -13.31 8.12 -7.72
CA ALA A 53 -12.00 8.69 -7.45
C ALA A 53 -12.03 9.37 -6.07
N ALA A 54 -11.18 8.91 -5.16
CA ALA A 54 -11.05 9.49 -3.83
C ALA A 54 -9.62 9.97 -3.63
N GLU A 55 -9.47 11.18 -3.12
CA GLU A 55 -8.17 11.69 -2.72
C GLU A 55 -7.73 11.05 -1.41
N SER A 56 -6.46 10.66 -1.34
CA SER A 56 -5.87 10.23 -0.08
C SER A 56 -5.77 11.42 0.87
N ILE A 57 -6.33 11.29 2.07
CA ILE A 57 -6.34 12.33 3.09
C ILE A 57 -5.33 12.03 4.21
N PRO A 58 -4.68 13.05 4.78
CA PRO A 58 -3.84 12.84 5.94
C PRO A 58 -4.62 12.28 7.13
N TYR A 59 -4.00 11.39 7.89
CA TYR A 59 -4.59 10.90 9.12
C TYR A 59 -4.70 12.02 10.15
N GLY A 60 -5.91 12.30 10.61
CA GLY A 60 -6.19 13.28 11.67
C GLY A 60 -7.28 12.79 12.60
N GLY A 61 -7.35 13.39 13.79
CA GLY A 61 -8.40 13.13 14.76
C GLY A 61 -8.57 11.64 15.10
N LEU A 62 -9.77 11.11 14.87
CA LEU A 62 -10.11 9.72 15.19
C LEU A 62 -9.37 8.71 14.34
N LEU A 63 -9.12 9.03 13.05
CA LEU A 63 -8.37 8.15 12.14
C LEU A 63 -6.93 7.92 12.63
N LEU A 64 -6.27 8.99 13.10
CA LEU A 64 -4.92 8.87 13.66
C LEU A 64 -4.92 8.02 14.93
N LYS A 65 -5.91 8.19 15.80
CA LYS A 65 -6.07 7.37 17.02
C LYS A 65 -6.28 5.89 16.65
N GLY A 66 -7.15 5.61 15.68
CA GLY A 66 -7.37 4.25 15.17
C GLY A 66 -6.08 3.62 14.63
N ARG A 67 -5.30 4.38 13.87
CA ARG A 67 -3.99 3.93 13.36
C ARG A 67 -3.01 3.64 14.51
N GLN A 68 -2.98 4.47 15.54
CA GLN A 68 -2.14 4.24 16.72
C GLN A 68 -2.54 2.96 17.46
N VAL A 69 -3.82 2.68 17.61
CA VAL A 69 -4.34 1.42 18.18
C VAL A 69 -3.89 0.25 17.31
N TYR A 70 -4.10 0.32 15.99
CA TYR A 70 -3.68 -0.72 15.05
C TYR A 70 -2.19 -1.08 15.16
N MET A 71 -1.33 -0.07 15.34
CA MET A 71 0.11 -0.28 15.58
C MET A 71 0.39 -0.87 16.96
N ARG A 72 -0.22 -0.32 17.99
CA ARG A 72 0.03 -0.72 19.38
C ARG A 72 -0.41 -2.16 19.65
N GLU A 73 -1.58 -2.53 19.14
CA GLU A 73 -2.13 -3.88 19.32
C GLU A 73 -1.51 -4.91 18.36
N GLY A 74 -0.65 -4.47 17.44
CA GLY A 74 0.08 -5.38 16.55
C GLY A 74 -0.79 -6.06 15.48
N CYS A 75 -1.91 -5.45 15.09
CA CYS A 75 -2.84 -6.00 14.09
C CYS A 75 -2.14 -6.35 12.78
N TRP A 76 -1.15 -5.57 12.39
CA TRP A 76 -0.35 -5.77 11.18
C TRP A 76 0.51 -7.05 11.18
N TYR A 77 0.65 -7.73 12.32
CA TYR A 77 1.30 -9.06 12.36
C TYR A 77 0.45 -10.15 11.73
N CYS A 78 -0.88 -10.01 11.79
CA CYS A 78 -1.83 -11.00 11.27
C CYS A 78 -2.57 -10.53 10.04
N HIS A 79 -2.66 -9.21 9.82
CA HIS A 79 -3.37 -8.58 8.72
C HIS A 79 -2.43 -7.81 7.81
N SER A 80 -2.75 -7.75 6.54
CA SER A 80 -2.12 -6.87 5.57
C SER A 80 -3.05 -5.70 5.21
N GLN A 81 -2.45 -4.62 4.72
CA GLN A 81 -3.15 -3.47 4.14
C GLN A 81 -2.56 -3.18 2.75
N TYR A 82 -2.50 -4.21 1.92
CA TYR A 82 -1.95 -4.10 0.57
C TYR A 82 -2.50 -5.21 -0.33
N LEU A 83 -3.32 -4.84 -1.29
CA LEU A 83 -3.85 -5.75 -2.30
C LEU A 83 -2.91 -5.80 -3.49
N ARG A 84 -2.30 -6.95 -3.71
CA ARG A 84 -1.29 -7.16 -4.74
C ARG A 84 -1.94 -7.43 -6.09
N PRO A 85 -1.28 -7.08 -7.21
CA PRO A 85 -1.73 -7.41 -8.57
C PRO A 85 -1.44 -8.89 -8.92
N VAL A 86 -1.86 -9.81 -8.05
CA VAL A 86 -1.67 -11.25 -8.25
C VAL A 86 -2.99 -11.97 -8.37
N ALA A 87 -2.97 -13.15 -9.00
CA ALA A 87 -4.17 -13.90 -9.33
C ALA A 87 -5.08 -14.14 -8.10
N GLY A 88 -6.31 -13.71 -8.23
CA GLY A 88 -7.37 -13.98 -7.25
C GLY A 88 -7.50 -12.98 -6.11
N GLU A 89 -6.53 -12.12 -5.84
CA GLU A 89 -6.64 -11.14 -4.74
C GLU A 89 -7.73 -10.11 -4.99
N SER A 90 -7.76 -9.51 -6.16
CA SER A 90 -8.77 -8.52 -6.51
C SER A 90 -10.20 -9.06 -6.47
N ARG A 91 -10.40 -10.33 -6.85
CA ARG A 91 -11.72 -10.98 -6.78
C ARG A 91 -12.15 -11.27 -5.35
N ARG A 92 -11.19 -11.54 -4.45
CA ARG A 92 -11.46 -11.90 -3.07
C ARG A 92 -11.69 -10.70 -2.17
N TRP A 93 -10.88 -9.65 -2.35
CA TRP A 93 -10.85 -8.53 -1.41
C TRP A 93 -11.21 -7.18 -2.01
N GLY A 94 -11.15 -7.03 -3.32
CA GLY A 94 -11.46 -5.78 -4.02
C GLY A 94 -10.30 -5.28 -4.87
N PRO A 95 -10.38 -4.06 -5.41
CA PRO A 95 -9.40 -3.53 -6.34
C PRO A 95 -7.99 -3.50 -5.76
N VAL A 96 -7.00 -3.72 -6.63
CA VAL A 96 -5.56 -3.67 -6.30
C VAL A 96 -5.21 -2.34 -5.66
N SER A 97 -4.29 -2.37 -4.70
CA SER A 97 -3.81 -1.16 -4.03
C SER A 97 -2.93 -0.32 -4.96
N GLU A 98 -3.10 0.99 -4.90
CA GLU A 98 -2.34 1.96 -5.64
C GLU A 98 -1.41 2.77 -4.72
N PHE A 99 -0.32 3.29 -5.26
CA PHE A 99 0.65 4.09 -4.49
C PHE A 99 0.03 5.29 -3.79
N GLY A 100 -0.91 5.95 -4.44
CA GLY A 100 -1.61 7.12 -3.90
C GLY A 100 -2.34 6.84 -2.59
N GLU A 101 -2.79 5.61 -2.35
CA GLU A 101 -3.47 5.23 -1.12
C GLU A 101 -2.61 5.41 0.13
N TYR A 102 -1.29 5.29 -0.01
CA TYR A 102 -0.31 5.34 1.08
C TYR A 102 0.43 6.67 1.19
N ALA A 103 0.02 7.69 0.43
CA ALA A 103 0.72 8.97 0.33
C ALA A 103 0.95 9.66 1.69
N HIS A 104 0.10 9.39 2.67
CA HIS A 104 0.15 9.97 4.02
C HIS A 104 0.47 8.96 5.12
N GLU A 105 0.88 7.75 4.75
CA GLU A 105 1.25 6.72 5.72
C GLU A 105 2.75 6.66 5.96
N LEU A 106 3.19 7.07 7.14
CA LEU A 106 4.57 6.89 7.61
C LEU A 106 4.55 6.41 9.07
N PRO A 107 5.15 5.23 9.34
CA PRO A 107 5.62 4.21 8.39
C PRO A 107 4.47 3.50 7.68
N HIS A 108 4.73 2.94 6.49
CA HIS A 108 3.74 2.12 5.80
C HIS A 108 3.49 0.82 6.55
N LEU A 109 2.23 0.53 6.84
CA LEU A 109 1.81 -0.65 7.60
C LEU A 109 1.22 -1.74 6.68
N VAL A 110 1.83 -1.94 5.53
CA VAL A 110 1.31 -2.85 4.49
C VAL A 110 1.16 -4.29 4.97
N GLY A 111 2.00 -4.74 5.90
CA GLY A 111 1.99 -6.11 6.39
C GLY A 111 2.46 -7.13 5.33
N THR A 112 2.90 -8.29 5.78
CA THR A 112 3.40 -9.36 4.90
C THR A 112 2.66 -10.69 5.09
N ARG A 113 1.89 -10.80 6.15
CA ARG A 113 1.13 -12.00 6.50
C ARG A 113 -0.35 -11.74 6.43
N ARG A 114 -1.10 -12.78 6.14
CA ARG A 114 -2.56 -12.81 6.14
C ARG A 114 -3.03 -14.04 6.87
N ILE A 115 -2.77 -14.08 8.20
CA ILE A 115 -3.41 -15.03 9.11
C ILE A 115 -4.90 -14.68 9.18
N GLY A 116 -5.21 -13.39 9.29
CA GLY A 116 -6.50 -12.81 9.00
C GLY A 116 -6.58 -12.22 7.58
N PRO A 117 -7.75 -11.72 7.16
CA PRO A 117 -7.94 -11.11 5.84
C PRO A 117 -7.14 -9.82 5.66
N ASP A 118 -6.95 -9.40 4.41
CA ASP A 118 -6.49 -8.06 4.09
C ASP A 118 -7.53 -7.02 4.51
N LEU A 119 -7.07 -5.91 5.11
CA LEU A 119 -7.96 -4.88 5.68
C LEU A 119 -8.13 -3.64 4.79
N THR A 120 -7.42 -3.57 3.65
CA THR A 120 -7.46 -2.38 2.78
C THR A 120 -8.88 -2.03 2.33
N ARG A 121 -9.71 -3.04 2.07
CA ARG A 121 -11.09 -2.89 1.57
C ARG A 121 -12.14 -3.43 2.55
N VAL A 122 -11.83 -3.47 3.85
CA VAL A 122 -12.77 -4.03 4.85
C VAL A 122 -13.87 -3.04 5.24
N GLY A 123 -13.64 -1.76 5.04
CA GLY A 123 -14.60 -0.71 5.39
C GLY A 123 -15.98 -0.97 4.78
N GLY A 124 -17.00 -1.00 5.64
CA GLY A 124 -18.40 -1.26 5.23
C GLY A 124 -18.74 -2.72 4.90
N LYS A 125 -17.81 -3.66 5.04
CA LYS A 125 -18.10 -5.10 4.84
C LYS A 125 -18.75 -5.76 6.02
N VAL A 126 -18.43 -5.31 7.21
CA VAL A 126 -18.96 -5.79 8.50
C VAL A 126 -19.41 -4.61 9.34
N GLY A 127 -20.35 -4.82 10.23
CA GLY A 127 -20.89 -3.77 11.10
C GLY A 127 -19.99 -3.45 12.29
N ASP A 128 -20.29 -2.34 12.96
CA ASP A 128 -19.51 -1.86 14.11
C ASP A 128 -19.52 -2.86 15.27
N ASP A 129 -20.65 -3.53 15.50
CA ASP A 129 -20.77 -4.57 16.53
C ASP A 129 -19.81 -5.73 16.32
N TRP A 130 -19.60 -6.11 15.06
CA TRP A 130 -18.62 -7.13 14.71
C TRP A 130 -17.19 -6.67 15.02
N HIS A 131 -16.87 -5.42 14.69
CA HIS A 131 -15.54 -4.85 14.99
C HIS A 131 -15.30 -4.72 16.50
N ALA A 132 -16.36 -4.41 17.27
CA ALA A 132 -16.26 -4.32 18.73
C ALA A 132 -16.04 -5.69 19.39
N ALA A 133 -16.59 -6.76 18.79
CA ALA A 133 -16.44 -8.11 19.29
C ALA A 133 -15.14 -8.81 18.88
N HIS A 134 -14.48 -8.33 17.84
CA HIS A 134 -13.21 -8.86 17.32
C HIS A 134 -12.02 -8.47 18.17
#